data_6509e9b00ef83ebdffd0fc4e3b427de0
#
_entry.id   6509e9b00ef83ebdffd0fc4e3b427de0
#
_cell.length_a   1.000
_cell.length_b   1.000
_cell.length_c   1.000
_cell.angle_alpha   90.00
_cell.angle_beta   90.00
_cell.angle_gamma   90.00
#
_symmetry.space_group_name_H-M   'P 1'
#
loop_
_entity.id
_entity.type
_entity.pdbx_description
1 polymer ?
#
loop_
_entity_poly.entity_id
_entity_poly.type
_entity_poly.pdbx_seq_one_letter_code
_entity_poly.pdbx_strand_id
1 'polypeptide(L)'
;MEKRPLDYAKASMDTMMRKWEAPKLPPEGRFHYHQGVFLSGMYKSYELCKEEKYFDYIKSWVDAVITEDGVIKQADMGQFDDMQPGILLYPLYHCTGDARYKKALDSLMAAIDRYPTTPEGGYFHKADLPEEMWLDGLYMEGPLRAQYGAEFHHPEYFDEVIFQALTMQKHTRDPKTGLLYHAWSYDRKVEWADKETGCSPEFWGRAMGWVPVALLDELDFIPVDHPDRAKSEKMAVDLLKSLLAFQSEDGRWYQVVNRGDDPANWLENSCSCLYVAALCKAIRKGLLDASYLEYARKGYEGVIRSLTWEGDDLIIGNVCIGTGVGDYDHYIHRPVSANDLHGVGAFLLMCEECEQVF
;
A
#
# COMPACT_ATOMS: atom_id res chain seq x y z
N MET A 1 16.60 -27.44 0.22
CA MET A 1 16.59 -26.36 -0.76
C MET A 1 16.12 -25.09 -0.04
N GLU A 2 16.76 -24.00 -0.29
CA GLU A 2 16.32 -22.70 0.20
C GLU A 2 14.96 -22.35 -0.44
N LYS A 3 14.02 -21.86 0.36
CA LYS A 3 12.69 -21.50 -0.16
C LYS A 3 12.81 -20.23 -0.98
N ARG A 4 12.17 -20.20 -2.16
CA ARG A 4 12.07 -18.99 -2.99
C ARG A 4 11.04 -18.02 -2.43
N PRO A 5 11.07 -16.75 -2.80
CA PRO A 5 10.06 -15.77 -2.38
C PRO A 5 8.62 -16.26 -2.62
N LEU A 6 8.34 -16.83 -3.77
CA LEU A 6 7.01 -17.37 -4.10
C LEU A 6 6.59 -18.54 -3.21
N ASP A 7 7.53 -19.35 -2.71
CA ASP A 7 7.21 -20.45 -1.78
C ASP A 7 6.75 -19.90 -0.42
N TYR A 8 7.34 -18.80 0.04
CA TYR A 8 6.88 -18.09 1.24
C TYR A 8 5.52 -17.41 1.03
N ALA A 9 5.29 -16.79 -0.14
CA ALA A 9 4.00 -16.21 -0.49
C ALA A 9 2.89 -17.28 -0.44
N LYS A 10 3.10 -18.44 -1.08
CA LYS A 10 2.15 -19.57 -1.08
C LYS A 10 1.88 -20.07 0.33
N ALA A 11 2.91 -20.26 1.15
CA ALA A 11 2.75 -20.69 2.54
C ALA A 11 1.91 -19.69 3.34
N SER A 12 2.13 -18.38 3.15
CA SER A 12 1.36 -17.32 3.80
C SER A 12 -0.10 -17.32 3.36
N MET A 13 -0.36 -17.39 2.06
CA MET A 13 -1.71 -17.46 1.50
C MET A 13 -2.47 -18.69 2.01
N ASP A 14 -1.84 -19.86 1.98
CA ASP A 14 -2.43 -21.10 2.47
C ASP A 14 -2.71 -21.06 3.98
N THR A 15 -1.85 -20.41 4.77
CA THR A 15 -2.09 -20.15 6.20
C THR A 15 -3.35 -19.32 6.40
N MET A 16 -3.50 -18.23 5.65
CA MET A 16 -4.68 -17.36 5.77
C MET A 16 -5.96 -18.07 5.31
N MET A 17 -5.90 -18.88 4.26
CA MET A 17 -7.03 -19.66 3.76
C MET A 17 -7.47 -20.78 4.74
N ARG A 18 -6.53 -21.36 5.49
CA ARG A 18 -6.88 -22.30 6.58
C ARG A 18 -7.57 -21.60 7.74
N LYS A 19 -7.16 -20.37 8.04
CA LYS A 19 -7.68 -19.58 9.16
C LYS A 19 -9.06 -18.98 8.88
N TRP A 20 -9.30 -18.57 7.63
CA TRP A 20 -10.50 -17.82 7.25
C TRP A 20 -11.10 -18.32 5.95
N GLU A 21 -12.41 -18.60 5.94
CA GLU A 21 -13.19 -18.65 4.71
C GLU A 21 -13.19 -17.24 4.09
N ALA A 22 -13.08 -17.13 2.77
CA ALA A 22 -12.96 -15.83 2.10
C ALA A 22 -14.03 -14.81 2.53
N PRO A 23 -15.34 -15.14 2.56
CA PRO A 23 -16.37 -14.19 2.98
C PRO A 23 -16.26 -13.72 4.43
N LYS A 24 -15.46 -14.42 5.25
CA LYS A 24 -15.28 -14.14 6.68
C LYS A 24 -13.95 -13.43 7.00
N LEU A 25 -13.21 -12.98 5.99
CA LEU A 25 -12.00 -12.19 6.22
C LEU A 25 -12.32 -10.96 7.07
N PRO A 26 -11.54 -10.69 8.15
CA PRO A 26 -11.79 -9.55 9.02
C PRO A 26 -11.41 -8.20 8.38
N PRO A 27 -12.15 -7.12 8.66
CA PRO A 27 -13.44 -7.09 9.34
C PRO A 27 -14.56 -7.68 8.45
N GLU A 28 -15.25 -8.71 8.96
CA GLU A 28 -16.22 -9.49 8.18
C GLU A 28 -17.29 -8.62 7.52
N GLY A 29 -17.55 -8.90 6.24
CA GLY A 29 -18.58 -8.23 5.44
C GLY A 29 -18.22 -6.81 4.99
N ARG A 30 -17.13 -6.24 5.44
CA ARG A 30 -16.70 -4.90 5.09
C ARG A 30 -15.83 -4.90 3.83
N PHE A 31 -16.03 -3.92 2.96
CA PHE A 31 -15.16 -3.64 1.82
C PHE A 31 -14.08 -2.67 2.28
N HIS A 32 -12.88 -3.17 2.67
CA HIS A 32 -11.88 -2.36 3.37
C HIS A 32 -10.45 -2.74 3.00
N TYR A 33 -9.50 -1.80 3.11
CA TYR A 33 -8.13 -1.97 2.67
C TYR A 33 -7.40 -3.16 3.31
N HIS A 34 -7.76 -3.61 4.51
CA HIS A 34 -7.16 -4.80 5.11
C HIS A 34 -7.31 -6.02 4.19
N GLN A 35 -8.54 -6.30 3.76
CA GLN A 35 -8.79 -7.37 2.80
C GLN A 35 -8.23 -7.01 1.42
N GLY A 36 -8.42 -5.76 1.00
CA GLY A 36 -7.97 -5.29 -0.31
C GLY A 36 -6.47 -5.49 -0.53
N VAL A 37 -5.63 -5.07 0.42
CA VAL A 37 -4.17 -5.22 0.32
C VAL A 37 -3.75 -6.69 0.35
N PHE A 38 -4.35 -7.50 1.25
CA PHE A 38 -4.10 -8.93 1.31
C PHE A 38 -4.43 -9.62 -0.01
N LEU A 39 -5.64 -9.40 -0.51
CA LEU A 39 -6.12 -10.06 -1.73
C LEU A 39 -5.44 -9.51 -2.99
N SER A 40 -5.01 -8.25 -3.00
CA SER A 40 -4.17 -7.69 -4.08
C SER A 40 -2.81 -8.39 -4.15
N GLY A 41 -2.16 -8.59 -3.00
CA GLY A 41 -0.92 -9.36 -2.92
C GLY A 41 -1.12 -10.83 -3.32
N MET A 42 -2.25 -11.43 -2.93
CA MET A 42 -2.64 -12.78 -3.36
C MET A 42 -2.85 -12.84 -4.87
N TYR A 43 -3.49 -11.85 -5.49
CA TYR A 43 -3.68 -11.80 -6.93
C TYR A 43 -2.35 -11.69 -7.68
N LYS A 44 -1.44 -10.80 -7.26
CA LYS A 44 -0.10 -10.68 -7.86
C LYS A 44 0.70 -11.97 -7.73
N SER A 45 0.61 -12.66 -6.59
CA SER A 45 1.23 -13.99 -6.39
C SER A 45 0.58 -15.07 -7.26
N TYR A 46 -0.75 -15.03 -7.43
CA TYR A 46 -1.49 -15.91 -8.35
C TYR A 46 -0.99 -15.73 -9.81
N GLU A 47 -0.74 -14.50 -10.23
CA GLU A 47 -0.23 -14.23 -11.58
C GLU A 47 1.10 -14.94 -11.87
N LEU A 48 1.91 -15.22 -10.84
CA LEU A 48 3.16 -15.97 -10.98
C LEU A 48 2.98 -17.49 -10.89
N CYS A 49 2.15 -17.99 -9.96
CA CYS A 49 2.02 -19.43 -9.71
C CYS A 49 0.88 -20.10 -10.50
N LYS A 50 -0.14 -19.33 -10.92
CA LYS A 50 -1.34 -19.79 -11.65
C LYS A 50 -2.11 -20.91 -10.93
N GLU A 51 -2.10 -20.92 -9.59
CA GLU A 51 -2.90 -21.86 -8.80
C GLU A 51 -4.31 -21.30 -8.59
N GLU A 52 -5.30 -21.84 -9.30
CA GLU A 52 -6.69 -21.33 -9.36
C GLU A 52 -7.36 -21.15 -7.98
N LYS A 53 -6.98 -21.94 -6.98
CA LYS A 53 -7.52 -21.81 -5.62
C LYS A 53 -7.41 -20.39 -5.04
N TYR A 54 -6.36 -19.64 -5.42
CA TYR A 54 -6.15 -18.27 -4.96
C TYR A 54 -7.09 -17.29 -5.66
N PHE A 55 -7.28 -17.46 -6.96
CA PHE A 55 -8.24 -16.66 -7.72
C PHE A 55 -9.68 -16.92 -7.26
N ASP A 56 -10.03 -18.18 -7.05
CA ASP A 56 -11.35 -18.58 -6.53
C ASP A 56 -11.61 -17.98 -5.14
N TYR A 57 -10.57 -17.94 -4.30
CA TYR A 57 -10.67 -17.33 -2.97
C TYR A 57 -10.92 -15.82 -3.06
N ILE A 58 -10.19 -15.11 -3.92
CA ILE A 58 -10.39 -13.67 -4.18
C ILE A 58 -11.82 -13.43 -4.67
N LYS A 59 -12.24 -14.19 -5.69
CA LYS A 59 -13.58 -14.07 -6.26
C LYS A 59 -14.66 -14.33 -5.23
N SER A 60 -14.50 -15.35 -4.40
CA SER A 60 -15.45 -15.68 -3.33
C SER A 60 -15.63 -14.54 -2.34
N TRP A 61 -14.54 -13.84 -1.97
CA TRP A 61 -14.64 -12.66 -1.11
C TRP A 61 -15.36 -11.50 -1.80
N VAL A 62 -14.96 -11.17 -3.03
CA VAL A 62 -15.57 -10.05 -3.78
C VAL A 62 -17.06 -10.30 -4.00
N ASP A 63 -17.46 -11.52 -4.37
CA ASP A 63 -18.87 -11.89 -4.56
C ASP A 63 -19.70 -11.78 -3.27
N ALA A 64 -19.05 -11.96 -2.11
CA ALA A 64 -19.73 -11.80 -0.83
C ALA A 64 -20.00 -10.33 -0.47
N VAL A 65 -19.13 -9.40 -0.92
CA VAL A 65 -19.21 -7.96 -0.56
C VAL A 65 -19.82 -7.09 -1.67
N ILE A 66 -20.13 -7.66 -2.84
CA ILE A 66 -20.82 -6.97 -3.94
C ILE A 66 -22.15 -7.67 -4.26
N THR A 67 -23.20 -6.90 -4.47
CA THR A 67 -24.52 -7.44 -4.87
C THR A 67 -24.52 -7.84 -6.34
N GLU A 68 -25.56 -8.59 -6.77
CA GLU A 68 -25.78 -8.92 -8.19
C GLU A 68 -25.97 -7.69 -9.07
N ASP A 69 -26.45 -6.58 -8.50
CA ASP A 69 -26.60 -5.29 -9.19
C ASP A 69 -25.32 -4.44 -9.21
N GLY A 70 -24.21 -4.93 -8.64
CA GLY A 70 -22.94 -4.22 -8.61
C GLY A 70 -22.84 -3.17 -7.50
N VAL A 71 -23.67 -3.26 -6.45
CA VAL A 71 -23.60 -2.37 -5.29
C VAL A 71 -22.61 -2.95 -4.28
N ILE A 72 -21.64 -2.12 -3.86
CA ILE A 72 -20.68 -2.48 -2.82
C ILE A 72 -21.38 -2.41 -1.45
N LYS A 73 -21.34 -3.53 -0.72
CA LYS A 73 -21.91 -3.63 0.62
C LYS A 73 -20.94 -3.05 1.64
N GLN A 74 -21.47 -2.39 2.66
CA GLN A 74 -20.72 -1.95 3.84
C GLN A 74 -19.40 -1.23 3.54
N ALA A 75 -19.39 -0.39 2.51
CA ALA A 75 -18.31 0.53 2.21
C ALA A 75 -18.71 1.94 2.62
N ASP A 76 -17.80 2.64 3.27
CA ASP A 76 -17.91 4.07 3.53
C ASP A 76 -17.20 4.83 2.40
N MET A 77 -17.95 5.40 1.48
CA MET A 77 -17.41 6.20 0.38
C MET A 77 -16.83 7.55 0.84
N GLY A 78 -16.83 7.83 2.13
CA GLY A 78 -16.15 8.95 2.77
C GLY A 78 -14.72 8.64 3.22
N GLN A 79 -14.18 7.46 2.90
CA GLN A 79 -12.78 7.11 3.22
C GLN A 79 -12.14 6.27 2.12
N PHE A 80 -10.91 6.59 1.77
CA PHE A 80 -10.17 5.85 0.74
C PHE A 80 -9.85 4.40 1.15
N ASP A 81 -9.75 4.13 2.44
CA ASP A 81 -9.58 2.78 2.98
C ASP A 81 -10.65 1.79 2.49
N ASP A 82 -11.87 2.27 2.26
CA ASP A 82 -12.99 1.47 1.74
C ASP A 82 -13.12 1.56 0.19
N MET A 83 -12.13 2.17 -0.49
CA MET A 83 -12.07 2.21 -1.96
C MET A 83 -10.97 1.32 -2.51
N GLN A 84 -9.88 1.13 -1.77
CA GLN A 84 -8.70 0.37 -2.18
C GLN A 84 -9.02 -1.04 -2.71
N PRO A 85 -9.96 -1.83 -2.13
CA PRO A 85 -10.25 -3.16 -2.66
C PRO A 85 -10.85 -3.15 -4.07
N GLY A 86 -11.27 -1.99 -4.58
CA GLY A 86 -11.73 -1.81 -5.96
C GLY A 86 -10.74 -2.30 -7.01
N ILE A 87 -9.45 -2.31 -6.70
CA ILE A 87 -8.41 -2.85 -7.59
C ILE A 87 -8.64 -4.32 -7.97
N LEU A 88 -9.31 -5.10 -7.12
CA LEU A 88 -9.64 -6.51 -7.36
C LEU A 88 -10.77 -6.69 -8.38
N LEU A 89 -11.54 -5.65 -8.67
CA LEU A 89 -12.65 -5.72 -9.61
C LEU A 89 -12.18 -5.81 -11.06
N TYR A 90 -11.00 -5.27 -11.39
CA TYR A 90 -10.45 -5.34 -12.75
C TYR A 90 -10.16 -6.78 -13.18
N PRO A 91 -9.34 -7.57 -12.47
CA PRO A 91 -9.09 -8.94 -12.90
C PRO A 91 -10.36 -9.79 -12.95
N LEU A 92 -11.30 -9.58 -12.01
CA LEU A 92 -12.57 -10.30 -12.05
C LEU A 92 -13.43 -9.91 -13.26
N TYR A 93 -13.50 -8.62 -13.59
CA TYR A 93 -14.19 -8.15 -14.80
C TYR A 93 -13.56 -8.73 -16.06
N HIS A 94 -12.23 -8.72 -16.18
CA HIS A 94 -11.51 -9.24 -17.33
C HIS A 94 -11.72 -10.76 -17.51
N CYS A 95 -11.62 -11.52 -16.40
CA CYS A 95 -11.73 -12.97 -16.47
C CYS A 95 -13.17 -13.47 -16.68
N THR A 96 -14.16 -12.74 -16.15
CA THR A 96 -15.56 -13.23 -16.15
C THR A 96 -16.47 -12.51 -17.14
N GLY A 97 -16.17 -11.28 -17.50
CA GLY A 97 -17.07 -10.40 -18.27
C GLY A 97 -18.31 -9.93 -17.50
N ASP A 98 -18.37 -10.18 -16.19
CA ASP A 98 -19.53 -9.83 -15.37
C ASP A 98 -19.62 -8.33 -15.14
N ALA A 99 -20.66 -7.71 -15.70
CA ALA A 99 -20.86 -6.27 -15.68
C ALA A 99 -21.03 -5.67 -14.28
N ARG A 100 -21.35 -6.47 -13.26
CA ARG A 100 -21.49 -5.98 -11.88
C ARG A 100 -20.17 -5.42 -11.33
N TYR A 101 -19.01 -6.00 -11.70
CA TYR A 101 -17.71 -5.49 -11.28
C TYR A 101 -17.40 -4.12 -11.89
N LYS A 102 -17.75 -3.93 -13.17
CA LYS A 102 -17.61 -2.61 -13.82
C LYS A 102 -18.51 -1.56 -13.18
N LYS A 103 -19.77 -1.91 -12.87
CA LYS A 103 -20.68 -0.99 -12.16
C LYS A 103 -20.14 -0.58 -10.79
N ALA A 104 -19.54 -1.53 -10.06
CA ALA A 104 -18.91 -1.23 -8.79
C ALA A 104 -17.71 -0.29 -8.96
N LEU A 105 -16.86 -0.52 -9.98
CA LEU A 105 -15.77 0.40 -10.34
C LEU A 105 -16.29 1.81 -10.66
N ASP A 106 -17.37 1.91 -11.47
CA ASP A 106 -17.97 3.19 -11.82
C ASP A 106 -18.48 3.95 -10.60
N SER A 107 -19.03 3.21 -9.63
CA SER A 107 -19.50 3.83 -8.38
C SER A 107 -18.35 4.37 -7.51
N LEU A 108 -17.21 3.67 -7.47
CA LEU A 108 -15.99 4.13 -6.80
C LEU A 108 -15.43 5.39 -7.48
N MET A 109 -15.30 5.39 -8.80
CA MET A 109 -14.86 6.59 -9.54
C MET A 109 -15.77 7.77 -9.29
N ALA A 110 -17.09 7.57 -9.37
CA ALA A 110 -18.06 8.63 -9.09
C ALA A 110 -18.02 9.14 -7.64
N ALA A 111 -17.54 8.33 -6.69
CA ALA A 111 -17.30 8.78 -5.32
C ALA A 111 -16.02 9.61 -5.22
N ILE A 112 -14.92 9.17 -5.86
CA ILE A 112 -13.65 9.90 -5.90
C ILE A 112 -13.81 11.25 -6.61
N ASP A 113 -14.54 11.32 -7.73
CA ASP A 113 -14.80 12.58 -8.46
C ASP A 113 -15.48 13.67 -7.61
N ARG A 114 -16.17 13.28 -6.55
CA ARG A 114 -16.86 14.19 -5.62
C ARG A 114 -16.22 14.25 -4.24
N TYR A 115 -15.02 13.66 -4.12
CA TYR A 115 -14.36 13.57 -2.83
C TYR A 115 -13.94 14.96 -2.34
N PRO A 116 -14.03 15.24 -1.04
CA PRO A 116 -13.65 16.56 -0.52
C PRO A 116 -12.15 16.78 -0.62
N THR A 117 -11.78 18.03 -0.93
CA THR A 117 -10.40 18.45 -1.13
C THR A 117 -10.03 19.65 -0.28
N THR A 118 -8.75 19.83 -0.04
CA THR A 118 -8.19 21.10 0.42
C THR A 118 -8.43 22.20 -0.63
N PRO A 119 -8.30 23.49 -0.27
CA PRO A 119 -8.42 24.60 -1.23
C PRO A 119 -7.45 24.53 -2.41
N GLU A 120 -6.34 23.80 -2.30
CA GLU A 120 -5.41 23.57 -3.43
C GLU A 120 -5.70 22.30 -4.22
N GLY A 121 -6.73 21.51 -3.86
CA GLY A 121 -7.19 20.34 -4.59
C GLY A 121 -6.66 19.01 -4.09
N GLY A 122 -5.89 18.97 -3.00
CA GLY A 122 -5.44 17.73 -2.38
C GLY A 122 -6.59 17.03 -1.66
N TYR A 123 -6.76 15.71 -1.85
CA TYR A 123 -7.82 14.95 -1.22
C TYR A 123 -7.64 14.85 0.30
N PHE A 124 -8.71 15.00 1.06
CA PHE A 124 -8.70 14.55 2.45
C PHE A 124 -8.49 13.04 2.52
N HIS A 125 -7.81 12.56 3.55
CA HIS A 125 -7.70 11.10 3.73
C HIS A 125 -9.07 10.47 4.04
N LYS A 126 -9.86 11.17 4.87
CA LYS A 126 -11.26 10.83 5.16
C LYS A 126 -12.11 12.08 5.12
N ALA A 127 -13.34 11.96 4.62
CA ALA A 127 -14.25 13.10 4.51
C ALA A 127 -14.64 13.71 5.87
N ASP A 128 -14.58 12.91 6.94
CA ASP A 128 -14.83 13.34 8.32
C ASP A 128 -13.56 13.83 9.07
N LEU A 129 -12.39 13.78 8.41
CA LEU A 129 -11.14 14.41 8.85
C LEU A 129 -10.80 15.59 7.91
N PRO A 130 -11.54 16.70 8.02
CA PRO A 130 -11.38 17.80 7.07
C PRO A 130 -9.99 18.41 7.17
N GLU A 131 -9.47 18.83 6.00
CA GLU A 131 -8.17 19.47 5.83
C GLU A 131 -6.94 18.56 6.11
N GLU A 132 -7.14 17.25 6.30
CA GLU A 132 -6.05 16.29 6.53
C GLU A 132 -5.76 15.45 5.29
N MET A 133 -4.53 15.57 4.76
CA MET A 133 -3.99 14.68 3.74
C MET A 133 -2.99 13.72 4.39
N TRP A 134 -3.13 12.41 4.16
CA TRP A 134 -2.21 11.39 4.64
C TRP A 134 -1.55 10.69 3.46
N LEU A 135 -0.29 10.27 3.63
CA LEU A 135 0.46 9.53 2.59
C LEU A 135 -0.26 8.26 2.15
N ASP A 136 -0.96 7.61 3.08
CA ASP A 136 -1.71 6.37 2.85
C ASP A 136 -2.75 6.52 1.73
N GLY A 137 -3.38 7.69 1.63
CA GLY A 137 -4.37 8.00 0.60
C GLY A 137 -3.85 7.76 -0.82
N LEU A 138 -2.58 8.03 -1.07
CA LEU A 138 -1.97 7.84 -2.39
C LEU A 138 -2.04 6.39 -2.88
N TYR A 139 -1.90 5.41 -1.98
CA TYR A 139 -2.03 4.00 -2.36
C TYR A 139 -3.49 3.55 -2.40
N MET A 140 -4.32 4.12 -1.53
CA MET A 140 -5.70 3.67 -1.40
C MET A 140 -6.56 4.02 -2.63
N GLU A 141 -6.26 5.14 -3.30
CA GLU A 141 -7.01 5.56 -4.48
C GLU A 141 -6.20 5.55 -5.79
N GLY A 142 -4.90 5.93 -5.75
CA GLY A 142 -4.11 6.23 -6.93
C GLY A 142 -4.01 5.09 -7.95
N PRO A 143 -3.52 3.87 -7.58
CA PRO A 143 -3.44 2.74 -8.51
C PRO A 143 -4.81 2.34 -9.08
N LEU A 144 -5.87 2.38 -8.25
CA LEU A 144 -7.23 2.11 -8.67
C LEU A 144 -7.68 3.10 -9.76
N ARG A 145 -7.42 4.39 -9.55
CA ARG A 145 -7.82 5.46 -10.46
C ARG A 145 -6.98 5.49 -11.74
N ALA A 146 -5.66 5.28 -11.63
CA ALA A 146 -4.77 5.20 -12.79
C ALA A 146 -5.14 4.04 -13.73
N GLN A 147 -5.46 2.87 -13.17
CA GLN A 147 -5.91 1.72 -13.96
C GLN A 147 -7.23 2.02 -14.66
N TYR A 148 -8.19 2.66 -13.96
CA TYR A 148 -9.46 3.06 -14.59
C TYR A 148 -9.22 4.01 -15.76
N GLY A 149 -8.33 4.99 -15.60
CA GLY A 149 -7.96 5.94 -16.63
C GLY A 149 -7.45 5.25 -17.91
N ALA A 150 -6.59 4.26 -17.75
CA ALA A 150 -6.03 3.49 -18.85
C ALA A 150 -7.09 2.60 -19.54
N GLU A 151 -7.88 1.88 -18.76
CA GLU A 151 -8.81 0.89 -19.32
C GLU A 151 -10.09 1.49 -19.92
N PHE A 152 -10.57 2.58 -19.33
CA PHE A 152 -11.85 3.18 -19.73
C PHE A 152 -11.71 4.58 -20.36
N HIS A 153 -10.49 4.93 -20.79
CA HIS A 153 -10.19 6.15 -21.55
C HIS A 153 -10.50 7.46 -20.81
N HIS A 154 -10.02 7.56 -19.55
CA HIS A 154 -10.08 8.75 -18.73
C HIS A 154 -8.66 9.31 -18.47
N PRO A 155 -8.00 9.91 -19.49
CA PRO A 155 -6.62 10.37 -19.36
C PRO A 155 -6.43 11.46 -18.29
N GLU A 156 -7.48 12.21 -17.94
CA GLU A 156 -7.47 13.21 -16.88
C GLU A 156 -7.12 12.62 -15.51
N TYR A 157 -7.37 11.33 -15.28
CA TYR A 157 -7.05 10.66 -14.04
C TYR A 157 -5.53 10.48 -13.83
N PHE A 158 -4.75 10.45 -14.91
CA PHE A 158 -3.29 10.44 -14.79
C PHE A 158 -2.74 11.77 -14.25
N ASP A 159 -3.27 12.90 -14.75
CA ASP A 159 -2.92 14.22 -14.21
C ASP A 159 -3.25 14.31 -12.72
N GLU A 160 -4.39 13.76 -12.34
CA GLU A 160 -4.91 13.85 -10.97
C GLU A 160 -4.07 13.03 -9.98
N VAL A 161 -3.77 11.75 -10.25
CA VAL A 161 -2.95 10.93 -9.33
C VAL A 161 -1.54 11.51 -9.20
N ILE A 162 -0.94 12.02 -10.29
CA ILE A 162 0.34 12.72 -10.24
C ILE A 162 0.25 13.99 -9.40
N PHE A 163 -0.82 14.76 -9.55
CA PHE A 163 -1.05 15.98 -8.77
C PHE A 163 -1.17 15.68 -7.27
N GLN A 164 -1.92 14.64 -6.87
CA GLN A 164 -2.05 14.24 -5.48
C GLN A 164 -0.71 13.87 -4.87
N ALA A 165 0.08 13.06 -5.57
CA ALA A 165 1.41 12.65 -5.12
C ALA A 165 2.37 13.86 -4.97
N LEU A 166 2.43 14.74 -5.97
CA LEU A 166 3.30 15.92 -5.92
C LEU A 166 2.86 16.92 -4.85
N THR A 167 1.56 17.05 -4.59
CA THR A 167 1.02 17.88 -3.51
C THR A 167 1.45 17.35 -2.15
N MET A 168 1.32 16.04 -1.93
CA MET A 168 1.83 15.41 -0.71
C MET A 168 3.34 15.62 -0.54
N GLN A 169 4.13 15.38 -1.59
CA GLN A 169 5.57 15.59 -1.54
C GLN A 169 5.95 17.05 -1.22
N LYS A 170 5.26 18.00 -1.83
CA LYS A 170 5.48 19.45 -1.62
C LYS A 170 5.37 19.83 -0.15
N HIS A 171 4.37 19.26 0.54
CA HIS A 171 4.04 19.64 1.91
C HIS A 171 4.76 18.79 2.96
N THR A 172 4.97 17.50 2.69
CA THR A 172 5.46 16.55 3.71
C THR A 172 6.94 16.24 3.63
N ARG A 173 7.65 16.66 2.56
CA ARG A 173 9.07 16.30 2.42
C ARG A 173 9.95 17.10 3.37
N ASP A 174 10.70 16.38 4.21
CA ASP A 174 11.77 16.98 4.98
C ASP A 174 13.01 17.22 4.08
N PRO A 175 13.47 18.48 3.96
CA PRO A 175 14.60 18.81 3.09
C PRO A 175 15.95 18.27 3.58
N LYS A 176 16.06 17.86 4.86
CA LYS A 176 17.28 17.34 5.45
C LYS A 176 17.49 15.86 5.19
N THR A 177 16.43 15.07 5.35
CA THR A 177 16.48 13.62 5.23
C THR A 177 15.94 13.11 3.90
N GLY A 178 15.06 13.88 3.26
CA GLY A 178 14.31 13.47 2.08
C GLY A 178 13.12 12.55 2.40
N LEU A 179 12.89 12.22 3.68
CA LEU A 179 11.74 11.46 4.15
C LEU A 179 10.47 12.30 4.07
N LEU A 180 9.33 11.63 4.14
CA LEU A 180 8.01 12.27 4.14
C LEU A 180 7.36 12.11 5.51
N TYR A 181 6.86 13.20 6.07
CA TYR A 181 6.00 13.16 7.25
C TYR A 181 4.70 12.41 6.92
N HIS A 182 4.15 11.68 7.89
CA HIS A 182 2.96 10.83 7.69
C HIS A 182 1.77 11.59 7.08
N ALA A 183 1.54 12.81 7.55
CA ALA A 183 0.38 13.61 7.15
C ALA A 183 0.66 15.10 7.14
N TRP A 184 -0.25 15.83 6.50
CA TRP A 184 -0.25 17.28 6.44
C TRP A 184 -1.68 17.81 6.67
N SER A 185 -1.82 18.84 7.51
CA SER A 185 -3.06 19.55 7.73
C SER A 185 -3.00 20.94 7.12
N TYR A 186 -3.91 21.23 6.18
CA TYR A 186 -3.98 22.50 5.49
C TYR A 186 -4.21 23.67 6.45
N ASP A 187 -5.19 23.55 7.34
CA ASP A 187 -5.59 24.60 8.27
C ASP A 187 -4.82 24.60 9.60
N ARG A 188 -3.98 23.56 9.85
CA ARG A 188 -3.10 23.40 11.02
C ARG A 188 -3.83 23.38 12.37
N LYS A 189 -5.13 23.10 12.38
CA LYS A 189 -5.93 23.15 13.61
C LYS A 189 -5.86 21.85 14.40
N VAL A 190 -5.64 20.71 13.73
CA VAL A 190 -5.53 19.44 14.42
C VAL A 190 -4.35 19.43 15.39
N GLU A 191 -4.48 18.68 16.47
CA GLU A 191 -3.53 18.70 17.59
C GLU A 191 -2.12 18.32 17.17
N TRP A 192 -1.98 17.30 16.34
CA TRP A 192 -0.68 16.79 15.88
C TRP A 192 0.03 17.69 14.86
N ALA A 193 -0.67 18.65 14.24
CA ALA A 193 -0.08 19.47 13.19
C ALA A 193 0.87 20.53 13.75
N ASP A 194 2.07 20.57 13.20
CA ASP A 194 3.01 21.67 13.39
C ASP A 194 2.38 22.98 12.94
N LYS A 195 2.46 24.01 13.77
CA LYS A 195 1.74 25.27 13.55
C LYS A 195 2.32 26.16 12.44
N GLU A 196 3.54 25.87 12.00
CA GLU A 196 4.20 26.58 10.90
C GLU A 196 4.08 25.83 9.58
N THR A 197 4.33 24.51 9.59
CA THR A 197 4.38 23.67 8.38
C THR A 197 3.07 22.94 8.10
N GLY A 198 2.30 22.60 9.12
CA GLY A 198 1.13 21.73 9.04
C GLY A 198 1.46 20.24 9.03
N CYS A 199 2.73 19.86 9.05
CA CYS A 199 3.14 18.46 9.03
C CYS A 199 2.87 17.75 10.37
N SER A 200 2.65 16.44 10.30
CA SER A 200 2.72 15.55 11.45
C SER A 200 4.17 15.47 11.98
N PRO A 201 4.38 15.09 13.26
CA PRO A 201 5.72 15.22 13.87
C PRO A 201 6.71 14.14 13.43
N GLU A 202 6.25 12.97 12.95
CA GLU A 202 7.10 11.80 12.79
C GLU A 202 7.05 11.18 11.39
N PHE A 203 8.12 10.46 11.03
CA PHE A 203 8.27 9.70 9.80
C PHE A 203 7.82 8.26 10.03
N TRP A 204 6.51 8.02 9.99
CA TRP A 204 5.96 6.69 10.19
C TRP A 204 6.21 5.78 8.98
N GLY A 205 6.84 4.62 9.23
CA GLY A 205 7.38 3.77 8.18
C GLY A 205 6.35 3.28 7.17
N ARG A 206 5.20 2.77 7.61
CA ARG A 206 4.19 2.21 6.69
C ARG A 206 3.57 3.26 5.77
N ALA A 207 3.29 4.47 6.28
CA ALA A 207 2.77 5.54 5.44
C ALA A 207 3.72 5.86 4.28
N MET A 208 5.03 6.01 4.58
CA MET A 208 6.04 6.21 3.54
C MET A 208 6.19 4.99 2.62
N GLY A 209 5.89 3.78 3.09
CA GLY A 209 5.96 2.57 2.27
C GLY A 209 4.90 2.55 1.18
N TRP A 210 3.73 3.05 1.47
CA TRP A 210 2.64 3.13 0.49
C TRP A 210 2.98 4.03 -0.70
N VAL A 211 3.74 5.10 -0.49
CA VAL A 211 4.03 6.09 -1.54
C VAL A 211 4.76 5.50 -2.74
N PRO A 212 5.95 4.90 -2.61
CA PRO A 212 6.66 4.36 -3.77
C PRO A 212 5.93 3.15 -4.38
N VAL A 213 5.18 2.36 -3.58
CA VAL A 213 4.36 1.27 -4.13
C VAL A 213 3.25 1.84 -5.00
N ALA A 214 2.52 2.86 -4.52
CA ALA A 214 1.48 3.53 -5.30
C ALA A 214 2.01 4.08 -6.62
N LEU A 215 3.05 4.91 -6.54
CA LEU A 215 3.65 5.55 -7.72
C LEU A 215 4.12 4.52 -8.76
N LEU A 216 4.78 3.45 -8.31
CA LEU A 216 5.27 2.40 -9.22
C LEU A 216 4.14 1.56 -9.80
N ASP A 217 3.02 1.36 -9.09
CA ASP A 217 1.83 0.69 -9.62
C ASP A 217 1.10 1.60 -10.62
N GLU A 218 0.96 2.90 -10.34
CA GLU A 218 0.39 3.89 -11.27
C GLU A 218 1.20 3.99 -12.58
N LEU A 219 2.53 3.90 -12.52
CA LEU A 219 3.41 3.89 -13.69
C LEU A 219 3.24 2.68 -14.60
N ASP A 220 2.49 1.66 -14.21
CA ASP A 220 2.07 0.57 -15.11
C ASP A 220 0.97 1.04 -16.09
N PHE A 221 0.24 2.09 -15.74
CA PHE A 221 -0.92 2.60 -16.46
C PHE A 221 -0.70 3.97 -17.10
N ILE A 222 0.05 4.86 -16.44
CA ILE A 222 0.36 6.19 -16.97
C ILE A 222 1.19 6.05 -18.25
N PRO A 223 0.77 6.65 -19.39
CA PRO A 223 1.51 6.57 -20.65
C PRO A 223 2.95 7.04 -20.54
N VAL A 224 3.88 6.38 -21.26
CA VAL A 224 5.31 6.73 -21.23
C VAL A 224 5.61 8.13 -21.75
N ASP A 225 4.78 8.69 -22.58
CA ASP A 225 4.86 10.04 -23.15
C ASP A 225 4.06 11.09 -22.36
N HIS A 226 3.47 10.69 -21.23
CA HIS A 226 2.77 11.65 -20.36
C HIS A 226 3.74 12.72 -19.82
N PRO A 227 3.43 14.03 -19.95
CA PRO A 227 4.37 15.12 -19.69
C PRO A 227 4.92 15.14 -18.26
N ASP A 228 4.14 14.68 -17.30
CA ASP A 228 4.51 14.72 -15.88
C ASP A 228 4.93 13.36 -15.31
N ARG A 229 4.93 12.28 -16.12
CA ARG A 229 5.36 10.95 -15.72
C ARG A 229 6.73 10.94 -15.03
N ALA A 230 7.70 11.65 -15.60
CA ALA A 230 9.06 11.75 -15.03
C ALA A 230 9.10 12.35 -13.61
N LYS A 231 8.10 13.15 -13.21
CA LYS A 231 8.01 13.70 -11.86
C LYS A 231 7.63 12.59 -10.85
N SER A 232 6.67 11.72 -11.18
CA SER A 232 6.31 10.56 -10.37
C SER A 232 7.46 9.57 -10.25
N GLU A 233 8.13 9.25 -11.37
CA GLU A 233 9.32 8.39 -11.37
C GLU A 233 10.41 8.95 -10.44
N LYS A 234 10.69 10.25 -10.56
CA LYS A 234 11.69 10.92 -9.72
C LYS A 234 11.28 10.90 -8.23
N MET A 235 10.01 11.14 -7.92
CA MET A 235 9.52 11.11 -6.54
C MET A 235 9.71 9.74 -5.90
N ALA A 236 9.33 8.66 -6.60
CA ALA A 236 9.51 7.30 -6.12
C ALA A 236 10.98 6.96 -5.87
N VAL A 237 11.85 7.27 -6.84
CA VAL A 237 13.30 7.02 -6.76
C VAL A 237 13.96 7.83 -5.65
N ASP A 238 13.64 9.11 -5.51
CA ASP A 238 14.21 9.97 -4.48
C ASP A 238 13.84 9.49 -3.07
N LEU A 239 12.58 9.10 -2.86
CA LEU A 239 12.14 8.58 -1.57
C LEU A 239 12.83 7.25 -1.26
N LEU A 240 12.86 6.31 -2.21
CA LEU A 240 13.55 5.03 -2.02
C LEU A 240 15.02 5.24 -1.63
N LYS A 241 15.75 6.12 -2.33
CA LYS A 241 17.13 6.44 -1.99
C LYS A 241 17.28 7.05 -0.59
N SER A 242 16.36 7.91 -0.20
CA SER A 242 16.35 8.51 1.15
C SER A 242 16.15 7.45 2.24
N LEU A 243 15.28 6.48 2.01
CA LEU A 243 15.00 5.38 2.94
C LEU A 243 16.21 4.46 3.19
N LEU A 244 17.10 4.30 2.21
CA LEU A 244 18.28 3.43 2.36
C LEU A 244 19.23 3.89 3.45
N ALA A 245 19.31 5.20 3.71
CA ALA A 245 20.14 5.73 4.80
C ALA A 245 19.67 5.30 6.21
N PHE A 246 18.45 4.79 6.31
CA PHE A 246 17.82 4.37 7.56
C PHE A 246 17.59 2.86 7.64
N GLN A 247 18.14 2.08 6.70
CA GLN A 247 18.08 0.62 6.76
C GLN A 247 18.95 0.12 7.92
N SER A 248 18.36 -0.63 8.83
CA SER A 248 19.06 -1.17 10.00
C SER A 248 20.12 -2.21 9.63
N GLU A 249 20.95 -2.60 10.61
CA GLU A 249 21.90 -3.71 10.43
C GLU A 249 21.20 -5.04 10.17
N ASP A 250 20.00 -5.26 10.73
CA ASP A 250 19.13 -6.41 10.47
C ASP A 250 18.62 -6.44 9.01
N GLY A 251 18.56 -5.30 8.35
CA GLY A 251 18.07 -5.14 6.99
C GLY A 251 16.67 -4.54 6.92
N ARG A 252 15.88 -4.61 7.98
CA ARG A 252 14.54 -4.02 8.06
C ARG A 252 14.59 -2.54 8.45
N TRP A 253 13.44 -1.92 8.48
CA TRP A 253 13.26 -0.53 8.92
C TRP A 253 12.42 -0.46 10.19
N TYR A 254 12.65 0.60 10.95
CA TYR A 254 11.96 0.87 12.20
C TYR A 254 10.56 1.46 11.98
N GLN A 255 9.69 1.29 12.97
CA GLN A 255 8.33 1.85 13.02
C GLN A 255 8.32 3.37 12.77
N VAL A 256 9.22 4.12 13.43
CA VAL A 256 9.55 5.51 13.14
C VAL A 256 10.95 5.54 12.52
N VAL A 257 11.03 5.80 11.23
CA VAL A 257 12.18 5.44 10.38
C VAL A 257 13.50 6.08 10.81
N ASN A 258 13.49 7.32 11.24
CA ASN A 258 14.69 8.08 11.61
C ASN A 258 15.08 7.99 13.09
N ARG A 259 14.43 7.11 13.86
CA ARG A 259 14.65 6.93 15.31
C ARG A 259 15.25 5.56 15.65
N GLY A 260 16.09 5.01 14.77
CA GLY A 260 16.67 3.67 14.96
C GLY A 260 17.65 3.56 16.13
N ASP A 261 18.10 4.67 16.71
CA ASP A 261 18.95 4.77 17.88
C ASP A 261 18.16 4.71 19.21
N ASP A 262 16.84 4.85 19.17
CA ASP A 262 15.99 4.76 20.35
C ASP A 262 15.61 3.29 20.63
N PRO A 263 15.96 2.72 21.80
CA PRO A 263 15.66 1.33 22.13
C PRO A 263 14.17 1.03 22.31
N ALA A 264 13.32 2.04 22.45
CA ALA A 264 11.86 1.89 22.50
C ALA A 264 11.23 1.68 21.11
N ASN A 265 11.93 2.09 20.05
CA ASN A 265 11.50 1.89 18.68
C ASN A 265 11.81 0.45 18.23
N TRP A 266 11.00 -0.08 17.33
CA TRP A 266 11.09 -1.47 16.91
C TRP A 266 11.05 -1.66 15.40
N LEU A 267 11.63 -2.77 14.92
CA LEU A 267 11.67 -3.12 13.50
C LEU A 267 10.29 -3.60 13.03
N GLU A 268 9.71 -2.89 12.06
CA GLU A 268 8.34 -3.09 11.60
C GLU A 268 8.33 -3.81 10.25
N ASN A 269 7.59 -4.93 10.17
CA ASN A 269 7.63 -5.78 8.99
C ASN A 269 6.82 -5.24 7.82
N SER A 270 5.67 -4.58 8.04
CA SER A 270 4.87 -4.12 6.91
C SER A 270 5.57 -3.03 6.10
N CYS A 271 6.17 -2.04 6.76
CA CYS A 271 6.94 -1.01 6.06
C CYS A 271 8.17 -1.60 5.37
N SER A 272 8.88 -2.53 6.03
CA SER A 272 10.04 -3.19 5.46
C SER A 272 9.69 -3.98 4.19
N CYS A 273 8.56 -4.69 4.20
CA CYS A 273 8.04 -5.39 3.02
C CYS A 273 7.72 -4.42 1.88
N LEU A 274 7.04 -3.30 2.16
CA LEU A 274 6.69 -2.31 1.14
C LEU A 274 7.94 -1.67 0.52
N TYR A 275 8.96 -1.35 1.32
CA TYR A 275 10.20 -0.78 0.80
C TYR A 275 10.96 -1.77 -0.08
N VAL A 276 11.05 -3.03 0.34
CA VAL A 276 11.68 -4.09 -0.48
C VAL A 276 10.93 -4.31 -1.78
N ALA A 277 9.59 -4.40 -1.73
CA ALA A 277 8.76 -4.53 -2.93
C ALA A 277 8.99 -3.37 -3.90
N ALA A 278 8.96 -2.14 -3.39
CA ALA A 278 9.17 -0.95 -4.22
C ALA A 278 10.60 -0.87 -4.80
N LEU A 279 11.63 -1.26 -4.03
CA LEU A 279 13.01 -1.35 -4.53
C LEU A 279 13.11 -2.34 -5.69
N CYS A 280 12.57 -3.57 -5.50
CA CYS A 280 12.57 -4.59 -6.54
C CYS A 280 11.82 -4.13 -7.79
N LYS A 281 10.63 -3.55 -7.64
CA LYS A 281 9.84 -3.02 -8.76
C LYS A 281 10.53 -1.87 -9.49
N ALA A 282 11.16 -0.95 -8.76
CA ALA A 282 11.91 0.17 -9.36
C ALA A 282 13.14 -0.33 -10.15
N ILE A 283 13.84 -1.37 -9.65
CA ILE A 283 14.95 -2.01 -10.37
C ILE A 283 14.43 -2.71 -11.62
N ARG A 284 13.36 -3.50 -11.52
CA ARG A 284 12.75 -4.22 -12.64
C ARG A 284 12.26 -3.27 -13.74
N LYS A 285 11.74 -2.10 -13.37
CA LYS A 285 11.35 -1.03 -14.30
C LYS A 285 12.54 -0.25 -14.87
N GLY A 286 13.77 -0.48 -14.42
CA GLY A 286 14.96 0.26 -14.86
C GLY A 286 15.06 1.68 -14.30
N LEU A 287 14.29 2.01 -13.27
CA LEU A 287 14.32 3.32 -12.59
C LEU A 287 15.45 3.40 -11.55
N LEU A 288 15.84 2.26 -10.98
CA LEU A 288 17.01 2.10 -10.12
C LEU A 288 18.01 1.13 -10.76
N ASP A 289 19.29 1.41 -10.55
CA ASP A 289 20.40 0.56 -10.99
C ASP A 289 20.40 -0.78 -10.21
N ALA A 290 20.88 -1.84 -10.85
CA ALA A 290 20.97 -3.18 -10.24
C ALA A 290 21.84 -3.24 -8.95
N SER A 291 22.73 -2.25 -8.73
CA SER A 291 23.51 -2.17 -7.49
C SER A 291 22.62 -1.97 -6.24
N TYR A 292 21.42 -1.42 -6.40
CA TYR A 292 20.46 -1.31 -5.31
C TYR A 292 19.83 -2.64 -4.87
N LEU A 293 20.06 -3.71 -5.62
CA LEU A 293 19.53 -5.04 -5.31
C LEU A 293 20.09 -5.59 -3.97
N GLU A 294 21.32 -5.19 -3.59
CA GLU A 294 21.89 -5.57 -2.30
C GLU A 294 21.03 -5.10 -1.10
N TYR A 295 20.49 -3.89 -1.17
CA TYR A 295 19.60 -3.36 -0.12
C TYR A 295 18.26 -4.10 -0.08
N ALA A 296 17.70 -4.40 -1.26
CA ALA A 296 16.47 -5.18 -1.35
C ALA A 296 16.66 -6.59 -0.79
N ARG A 297 17.76 -7.29 -1.12
CA ARG A 297 18.11 -8.61 -0.56
C ARG A 297 18.29 -8.56 0.94
N LYS A 298 19.05 -7.59 1.43
CA LYS A 298 19.26 -7.41 2.88
C LYS A 298 17.94 -7.20 3.61
N GLY A 299 17.04 -6.39 3.06
CA GLY A 299 15.70 -6.16 3.61
C GLY A 299 14.83 -7.41 3.60
N TYR A 300 14.77 -8.10 2.45
CA TYR A 300 14.08 -9.37 2.30
C TYR A 300 14.56 -10.40 3.33
N GLU A 301 15.85 -10.63 3.42
CA GLU A 301 16.46 -11.57 4.37
C GLU A 301 16.13 -11.20 5.82
N GLY A 302 16.13 -9.89 6.17
CA GLY A 302 15.73 -9.41 7.49
C GLY A 302 14.29 -9.76 7.82
N VAL A 303 13.36 -9.57 6.87
CA VAL A 303 11.97 -10.00 7.02
C VAL A 303 11.88 -11.52 7.17
N ILE A 304 12.52 -12.28 6.29
CA ILE A 304 12.48 -13.76 6.33
C ILE A 304 13.01 -14.31 7.67
N ARG A 305 14.10 -13.74 8.19
CA ARG A 305 14.62 -14.14 9.52
C ARG A 305 13.66 -13.87 10.67
N SER A 306 12.76 -12.91 10.54
CA SER A 306 11.79 -12.55 11.57
C SER A 306 10.52 -13.41 11.58
N LEU A 307 10.35 -14.26 10.55
CA LEU A 307 9.19 -15.14 10.44
C LEU A 307 9.29 -16.31 11.41
N THR A 308 8.14 -16.80 11.84
CA THR A 308 8.05 -18.03 12.63
C THR A 308 7.08 -19.03 11.99
N TRP A 309 7.15 -20.29 12.41
CA TRP A 309 6.28 -21.34 11.93
C TRP A 309 5.56 -22.00 13.11
N GLU A 310 4.26 -22.16 13.00
CA GLU A 310 3.41 -22.92 13.93
C GLU A 310 2.80 -24.09 13.16
N GLY A 311 3.46 -25.27 13.23
CA GLY A 311 3.13 -26.38 12.34
C GLY A 311 3.36 -26.01 10.87
N ASP A 312 2.30 -26.06 10.07
CA ASP A 312 2.33 -25.66 8.65
C ASP A 312 1.99 -24.18 8.42
N ASP A 313 1.67 -23.45 9.49
CA ASP A 313 1.28 -22.04 9.40
C ASP A 313 2.49 -21.12 9.48
N LEU A 314 2.62 -20.24 8.48
CA LEU A 314 3.61 -19.19 8.46
C LEU A 314 3.10 -17.97 9.24
N ILE A 315 3.85 -17.54 10.24
CA ILE A 315 3.51 -16.40 11.09
C ILE A 315 4.35 -15.18 10.73
N ILE A 316 3.70 -14.15 10.26
CA ILE A 316 4.29 -12.83 9.95
C ILE A 316 3.96 -11.92 11.14
N GLY A 317 4.90 -11.81 12.07
CA GLY A 317 4.80 -10.95 13.24
C GLY A 317 5.37 -9.56 13.00
N ASN A 318 5.56 -8.79 14.08
CA ASN A 318 6.13 -7.43 14.04
C ASN A 318 5.41 -6.50 13.06
N VAL A 319 4.09 -6.59 12.97
CA VAL A 319 3.24 -5.72 12.15
C VAL A 319 2.48 -4.76 13.05
N CYS A 320 2.61 -3.47 12.83
CA CYS A 320 1.80 -2.46 13.48
C CYS A 320 0.35 -2.60 13.03
N ILE A 321 -0.60 -2.65 13.97
CA ILE A 321 -2.03 -2.61 13.61
C ILE A 321 -2.37 -1.31 12.85
N GLY A 322 -3.58 -1.21 12.30
CA GLY A 322 -4.08 0.05 11.72
C GLY A 322 -3.93 1.20 12.73
N THR A 323 -3.42 2.34 12.28
CA THR A 323 -3.18 3.50 13.16
C THR A 323 -3.40 4.82 12.42
N GLY A 324 -3.84 5.82 13.17
CA GLY A 324 -3.90 7.20 12.71
C GLY A 324 -2.62 7.97 12.93
N VAL A 325 -2.66 9.27 12.66
CA VAL A 325 -1.56 10.20 12.87
C VAL A 325 -1.39 10.52 14.34
N GLY A 326 -0.14 10.53 14.79
CA GLY A 326 0.20 10.87 16.18
C GLY A 326 1.66 11.27 16.34
N ASP A 327 2.10 11.38 17.57
CA ASP A 327 3.49 11.64 17.93
C ASP A 327 4.32 10.35 18.06
N TYR A 328 5.57 10.49 18.45
CA TYR A 328 6.49 9.35 18.63
C TYR A 328 5.97 8.33 19.64
N ASP A 329 5.47 8.80 20.76
CA ASP A 329 4.93 7.94 21.83
C ASP A 329 3.72 7.14 21.34
N HIS A 330 2.84 7.77 20.56
CA HIS A 330 1.74 7.10 19.90
C HIS A 330 2.21 5.94 19.02
N TYR A 331 3.21 6.15 18.16
CA TYR A 331 3.63 5.12 17.21
C TYR A 331 4.35 3.95 17.87
N ILE A 332 5.27 4.20 18.81
CA ILE A 332 6.04 3.12 19.42
C ILE A 332 5.21 2.22 20.36
N HIS A 333 4.10 2.76 20.90
CA HIS A 333 3.17 2.01 21.76
C HIS A 333 1.98 1.41 21.00
N ARG A 334 1.93 1.54 19.66
CA ARG A 334 0.87 0.84 18.89
C ARG A 334 1.00 -0.67 19.08
N PRO A 335 -0.13 -1.39 19.27
CA PRO A 335 -0.09 -2.84 19.35
C PRO A 335 0.56 -3.47 18.13
N VAL A 336 1.32 -4.51 18.39
CA VAL A 336 1.94 -5.36 17.37
C VAL A 336 1.04 -6.56 17.13
N SER A 337 0.81 -6.91 15.88
CA SER A 337 -0.01 -8.05 15.47
C SER A 337 0.80 -9.09 14.71
N ALA A 338 0.21 -10.28 14.59
CA ALA A 338 0.71 -11.36 13.76
C ALA A 338 -0.36 -11.77 12.75
N ASN A 339 0.03 -11.95 11.50
CA ASN A 339 -0.86 -12.26 10.39
C ASN A 339 -2.04 -11.28 10.24
N ASP A 340 -1.81 -10.00 10.52
CA ASP A 340 -2.75 -8.95 10.17
C ASP A 340 -2.84 -8.84 8.64
N LEU A 341 -4.04 -8.72 8.08
CA LEU A 341 -4.25 -8.81 6.63
C LEU A 341 -3.42 -7.81 5.83
N HIS A 342 -3.32 -6.56 6.27
CA HIS A 342 -2.51 -5.58 5.55
C HIS A 342 -1.01 -5.87 5.62
N GLY A 343 -0.53 -6.43 6.74
CA GLY A 343 0.87 -6.86 6.87
C GLY A 343 1.17 -8.09 6.02
N VAL A 344 0.23 -9.06 5.98
CA VAL A 344 0.33 -10.21 5.07
C VAL A 344 0.32 -9.74 3.61
N GLY A 345 -0.55 -8.80 3.26
CA GLY A 345 -0.60 -8.24 1.91
C GLY A 345 0.72 -7.56 1.51
N ALA A 346 1.30 -6.73 2.38
CA ALA A 346 2.62 -6.13 2.16
C ALA A 346 3.72 -7.20 1.97
N PHE A 347 3.67 -8.29 2.76
CA PHE A 347 4.58 -9.42 2.60
C PHE A 347 4.41 -10.14 1.26
N LEU A 348 3.19 -10.31 0.78
CA LEU A 348 2.92 -10.92 -0.53
C LEU A 348 3.43 -10.04 -1.68
N LEU A 349 3.24 -8.71 -1.59
CA LEU A 349 3.81 -7.75 -2.56
C LEU A 349 5.34 -7.84 -2.60
N MET A 350 5.99 -7.96 -1.43
CA MET A 350 7.43 -8.16 -1.35
C MET A 350 7.85 -9.46 -2.02
N CYS A 351 7.22 -10.56 -1.69
CA CYS A 351 7.57 -11.87 -2.24
C CYS A 351 7.37 -11.90 -3.77
N GLU A 352 6.29 -11.32 -4.27
CA GLU A 352 5.99 -11.27 -5.70
C GLU A 352 7.07 -10.51 -6.47
N GLU A 353 7.45 -9.31 -6.03
CA GLU A 353 8.48 -8.52 -6.70
C GLU A 353 9.89 -9.13 -6.53
N CYS A 354 10.19 -9.71 -5.37
CA CYS A 354 11.46 -10.41 -5.15
C CYS A 354 11.61 -11.64 -6.04
N GLU A 355 10.55 -12.43 -6.27
CA GLU A 355 10.57 -13.60 -7.16
C GLU A 355 10.96 -13.23 -8.59
N GLN A 356 10.69 -12.00 -9.02
CA GLN A 356 10.97 -11.53 -10.37
C GLN A 356 12.39 -10.98 -10.57
N VAL A 357 13.13 -10.73 -9.47
CA VAL A 357 14.47 -10.10 -9.56
C VAL A 357 15.59 -10.86 -8.83
N PHE A 358 15.26 -11.83 -7.95
CA PHE A 358 16.23 -12.67 -7.24
C PHE A 358 16.42 -13.99 -7.95
#